data_7ff874d4c0b74aa6784ec7297331302f
#
_entry.id   7ff874d4c0b74aa6784ec7297331302f
#
_cell.length_a   1.000
_cell.length_b   1.000
_cell.length_c   1.000
_cell.angle_alpha   90.00
_cell.angle_beta   90.00
_cell.angle_gamma   90.00
#
_symmetry.space_group_name_H-M   'P 1'
#
loop_
_entity.id
_entity.type
_entity.pdbx_description
1 polymer ?
#
loop_
_entity_poly.entity_id
_entity_poly.type
_entity_poly.pdbx_seq_one_letter_code
_entity_poly.pdbx_strand_id
1 'polypeptide(L)'
;RGSTVTIDFQTADGIVAGRTPVRFQGVEVGTVQDISLGKGLNKIQVRVSIKSDMQDALRSETQFWLVTPKASLAGVSGLDALVGGNYIGMMPGKGEPQDHFVALDTQPKYRLNNGDLMIHLQAPDLGSLNSGSLVYFRKIPVGRVYDYAINPNKQGVTIDVLIERRFTNLVKKGSRFWNVSGVDADLSLRGAKV
;
A
#
# COMPACT_ATOMS: atom_id res chain seq x y z
N ARG A 1 2.19 -26.41 -12.63
CA ARG A 1 3.38 -26.05 -11.80
C ARG A 1 3.55 -24.52 -11.84
N GLY A 2 3.66 -23.89 -10.67
CA GLY A 2 3.92 -22.46 -10.58
C GLY A 2 5.34 -22.09 -11.02
N SER A 3 5.56 -20.78 -11.20
CA SER A 3 6.89 -20.23 -11.49
C SER A 3 7.62 -19.87 -10.21
N THR A 4 8.95 -20.02 -10.21
CA THR A 4 9.82 -19.53 -9.15
C THR A 4 10.43 -18.20 -9.59
N VAL A 5 10.33 -17.19 -8.74
CA VAL A 5 10.99 -15.90 -8.92
C VAL A 5 11.93 -15.60 -7.76
N THR A 6 12.93 -14.79 -8.00
CA THR A 6 13.85 -14.29 -6.98
C THR A 6 13.58 -12.80 -6.75
N ILE A 7 13.43 -12.42 -5.49
CA ILE A 7 13.23 -11.03 -5.09
C ILE A 7 14.35 -10.65 -4.13
N ASP A 8 15.07 -9.58 -4.46
CA ASP A 8 16.10 -9.00 -3.59
C ASP A 8 15.48 -8.07 -2.57
N PHE A 9 15.70 -8.33 -1.29
CA PHE A 9 15.32 -7.47 -0.17
C PHE A 9 16.57 -6.95 0.53
N GLN A 10 16.45 -5.84 1.23
CA GLN A 10 17.52 -5.32 2.08
C GLN A 10 17.63 -6.08 3.41
N THR A 11 16.52 -6.63 3.89
CA THR A 11 16.43 -7.44 5.11
C THR A 11 15.44 -8.57 4.93
N ALA A 12 15.66 -9.66 5.63
CA ALA A 12 14.72 -10.77 5.72
C ALA A 12 13.87 -10.73 7.01
N ASP A 13 13.97 -9.65 7.79
CA ASP A 13 13.19 -9.51 9.02
C ASP A 13 11.68 -9.67 8.74
N GLY A 14 11.08 -10.64 9.40
CA GLY A 14 9.66 -10.95 9.22
C GLY A 14 9.32 -11.80 8.00
N ILE A 15 10.31 -12.25 7.23
CA ILE A 15 10.12 -13.20 6.11
C ILE A 15 10.51 -14.59 6.59
N VAL A 16 9.60 -15.54 6.47
CA VAL A 16 9.80 -16.93 6.91
C VAL A 16 9.60 -17.88 5.74
N ALA A 17 10.63 -18.65 5.41
CA ALA A 17 10.56 -19.67 4.37
C ALA A 17 9.46 -20.69 4.67
N GLY A 18 8.66 -21.01 3.67
CA GLY A 18 7.54 -21.93 3.78
C GLY A 18 6.27 -21.33 4.40
N ARG A 19 6.30 -20.09 4.88
CA ARG A 19 5.17 -19.48 5.58
C ARG A 19 4.73 -18.13 5.02
N THR A 20 5.67 -17.22 4.74
CA THR A 20 5.32 -15.87 4.28
C THR A 20 4.64 -15.93 2.92
N PRO A 21 3.37 -15.51 2.81
CA PRO A 21 2.65 -15.51 1.55
C PRO A 21 2.97 -14.30 0.70
N VAL A 22 2.74 -14.42 -0.61
CA VAL A 22 2.64 -13.29 -1.53
C VAL A 22 1.17 -13.03 -1.80
N ARG A 23 0.74 -11.77 -1.69
CA ARG A 23 -0.67 -11.38 -1.87
C ARG A 23 -0.82 -10.28 -2.92
N PHE A 24 -1.84 -10.44 -3.71
CA PHE A 24 -2.35 -9.41 -4.62
C PHE A 24 -3.81 -9.15 -4.31
N GLN A 25 -4.15 -7.93 -3.93
CA GLN A 25 -5.52 -7.52 -3.56
C GLN A 25 -6.19 -8.47 -2.55
N GLY A 26 -5.43 -8.88 -1.53
CA GLY A 26 -5.93 -9.76 -0.47
C GLY A 26 -5.97 -11.25 -0.83
N VAL A 27 -5.65 -11.61 -2.06
CA VAL A 27 -5.61 -13.01 -2.52
C VAL A 27 -4.18 -13.54 -2.47
N GLU A 28 -3.99 -14.71 -1.89
CA GLU A 28 -2.70 -15.37 -1.87
C GLU A 28 -2.34 -15.91 -3.26
N VAL A 29 -1.25 -15.39 -3.83
CA VAL A 29 -0.77 -15.73 -5.18
C VAL A 29 0.57 -16.45 -5.19
N GLY A 30 1.17 -16.63 -4.03
CA GLY A 30 2.45 -17.32 -3.91
C GLY A 30 2.90 -17.48 -2.47
N THR A 31 4.04 -18.11 -2.28
CA THR A 31 4.66 -18.37 -0.97
C THR A 31 6.16 -18.32 -1.06
N VAL A 32 6.82 -17.77 -0.05
CA VAL A 32 8.28 -17.81 0.10
C VAL A 32 8.73 -19.25 0.26
N GLN A 33 9.67 -19.67 -0.58
CA GLN A 33 10.25 -21.02 -0.52
C GLN A 33 11.56 -21.06 0.24
N ASP A 34 12.43 -20.07 -0.01
CA ASP A 34 13.80 -20.10 0.45
C ASP A 34 14.35 -18.67 0.59
N ILE A 35 15.30 -18.52 1.51
CA ILE A 35 15.96 -17.25 1.80
C ILE A 35 17.47 -17.52 1.81
N SER A 36 18.24 -16.72 1.07
CA SER A 36 19.69 -16.82 1.03
C SER A 36 20.35 -15.46 1.01
N LEU A 37 21.61 -15.41 1.43
CA LEU A 37 22.42 -14.21 1.32
C LEU A 37 22.91 -14.04 -0.12
N GLY A 38 22.76 -12.85 -0.67
CA GLY A 38 23.34 -12.48 -1.94
C GLY A 38 24.86 -12.25 -1.85
N LYS A 39 25.49 -12.07 -3.00
CA LYS A 39 26.92 -11.76 -3.08
C LYS A 39 27.22 -10.45 -2.34
N GLY A 40 28.26 -10.46 -1.50
CA GLY A 40 28.71 -9.28 -0.76
C GLY A 40 27.95 -8.99 0.53
N LEU A 41 27.04 -9.86 0.95
CA LEU A 41 26.26 -9.77 2.20
C LEU A 41 25.39 -8.52 2.34
N ASN A 42 25.16 -7.77 1.26
CA ASN A 42 24.38 -6.53 1.25
C ASN A 42 22.98 -6.70 0.64
N LYS A 43 22.63 -7.92 0.26
CA LYS A 43 21.33 -8.30 -0.29
C LYS A 43 20.85 -9.60 0.30
N ILE A 44 19.54 -9.68 0.50
CA ILE A 44 18.87 -10.93 0.83
C ILE A 44 18.08 -11.38 -0.40
N GLN A 45 18.35 -12.58 -0.87
CA GLN A 45 17.61 -13.17 -1.99
C GLN A 45 16.51 -14.06 -1.45
N VAL A 46 15.27 -13.72 -1.80
CA VAL A 46 14.08 -14.46 -1.41
C VAL A 46 13.52 -15.16 -2.66
N ARG A 47 13.52 -16.48 -2.64
CA ARG A 47 12.88 -17.28 -3.68
C ARG A 47 11.43 -17.51 -3.34
N VAL A 48 10.57 -17.21 -4.30
CA VAL A 48 9.12 -17.25 -4.14
C VAL A 48 8.51 -18.13 -5.21
N SER A 49 7.62 -19.03 -4.81
CA SER A 49 6.77 -19.77 -5.74
C SER A 49 5.52 -18.96 -6.04
N ILE A 50 5.27 -18.67 -7.29
CA ILE A 50 4.07 -17.97 -7.75
C ILE A 50 3.13 -18.96 -8.43
N LYS A 51 1.84 -18.89 -8.13
CA LYS A 51 0.83 -19.76 -8.71
C LYS A 51 0.76 -19.61 -10.24
N SER A 52 0.45 -20.70 -10.94
CA SER A 52 0.50 -20.75 -12.40
C SER A 52 -0.43 -19.77 -13.10
N ASP A 53 -1.55 -19.42 -12.49
CA ASP A 53 -2.49 -18.42 -13.00
C ASP A 53 -1.97 -16.98 -12.93
N MET A 54 -0.88 -16.74 -12.19
CA MET A 54 -0.24 -15.43 -12.05
C MET A 54 1.07 -15.31 -12.83
N GLN A 55 1.46 -16.32 -13.62
CA GLN A 55 2.72 -16.29 -14.39
C GLN A 55 2.83 -15.11 -15.35
N ASP A 56 1.75 -14.79 -16.03
CA ASP A 56 1.71 -13.69 -17.00
C ASP A 56 1.81 -12.31 -16.34
N ALA A 57 1.65 -12.24 -15.02
CA ALA A 57 1.82 -11.03 -14.24
C ALA A 57 3.27 -10.76 -13.82
N LEU A 58 4.20 -11.69 -14.12
CA LEU A 58 5.62 -11.55 -13.80
C LEU A 58 6.35 -10.82 -14.92
N ARG A 59 6.29 -9.50 -14.88
CA ARG A 59 6.81 -8.60 -15.90
C ARG A 59 7.80 -7.59 -15.30
N SER A 60 8.58 -6.95 -16.12
CA SER A 60 9.64 -6.02 -15.69
C SER A 60 9.16 -4.88 -14.80
N GLU A 61 7.91 -4.41 -14.97
CA GLU A 61 7.32 -3.35 -14.16
C GLU A 61 6.49 -3.88 -12.96
N THR A 62 6.43 -5.18 -12.77
CA THR A 62 5.78 -5.78 -11.58
C THR A 62 6.59 -5.44 -10.34
N GLN A 63 5.90 -5.05 -9.28
CA GLN A 63 6.50 -4.55 -8.05
C GLN A 63 6.16 -5.46 -6.87
N PHE A 64 7.13 -5.64 -5.99
CA PHE A 64 7.00 -6.38 -4.74
C PHE A 64 7.50 -5.55 -3.57
N TRP A 65 6.89 -5.69 -2.41
CA TRP A 65 7.29 -5.02 -1.15
C TRP A 65 6.87 -5.85 0.04
N LEU A 66 7.56 -5.68 1.16
CA LEU A 66 7.17 -6.33 2.42
C LEU A 66 6.12 -5.50 3.15
N VAL A 67 5.05 -6.15 3.56
CA VAL A 67 4.02 -5.56 4.42
C VAL A 67 4.15 -6.15 5.81
N THR A 68 4.45 -5.30 6.78
CA THR A 68 4.46 -5.65 8.19
C THR A 68 3.22 -5.06 8.84
N PRO A 69 2.30 -5.89 9.34
CA PRO A 69 1.14 -5.37 10.05
C PRO A 69 1.61 -4.59 11.27
N LYS A 70 1.18 -3.32 11.37
CA LYS A 70 1.40 -2.52 12.56
C LYS A 70 0.19 -2.68 13.46
N ALA A 71 0.39 -3.10 14.71
CA ALA A 71 -0.62 -3.01 15.73
C ALA A 71 -0.93 -1.54 15.98
N SER A 72 -2.02 -1.07 15.40
CA SER A 72 -2.57 0.23 15.76
C SER A 72 -3.42 0.03 17.02
N LEU A 73 -3.08 0.71 18.11
CA LEU A 73 -3.91 0.77 19.32
C LEU A 73 -5.27 1.45 19.06
N ALA A 74 -5.52 1.94 17.86
CA ALA A 74 -6.65 2.80 17.52
C ALA A 74 -7.84 2.08 16.86
N GLY A 75 -7.86 0.75 16.71
CA GLY A 75 -9.02 0.10 16.11
C GLY A 75 -8.89 -1.39 15.86
N VAL A 76 -10.01 -2.05 16.00
CA VAL A 76 -10.23 -3.51 15.83
C VAL A 76 -10.07 -3.96 14.36
N SER A 77 -9.96 -3.05 13.40
CA SER A 77 -9.82 -3.37 11.97
C SER A 77 -8.46 -3.94 11.57
N GLY A 78 -7.51 -4.03 12.51
CA GLY A 78 -6.18 -4.62 12.30
C GLY A 78 -6.03 -6.05 12.81
N LEU A 79 -7.07 -6.66 13.37
CA LEU A 79 -6.98 -8.03 13.91
C LEU A 79 -6.70 -9.06 12.84
N ASP A 80 -7.23 -8.91 11.64
CA ASP A 80 -6.97 -9.80 10.52
C ASP A 80 -5.50 -9.75 10.08
N ALA A 81 -4.90 -8.56 10.13
CA ALA A 81 -3.48 -8.36 9.84
C ALA A 81 -2.58 -8.90 10.96
N LEU A 82 -3.01 -8.82 12.23
CA LEU A 82 -2.28 -9.38 13.37
C LEU A 82 -2.29 -10.91 13.37
N VAL A 83 -3.36 -11.52 12.90
CA VAL A 83 -3.48 -12.97 12.79
C VAL A 83 -2.74 -13.52 11.57
N GLY A 84 -2.67 -12.74 10.49
CA GLY A 84 -2.07 -13.17 9.23
C GLY A 84 -0.55 -13.06 9.16
N GLY A 85 0.09 -12.29 10.04
CA GLY A 85 1.54 -12.04 10.00
C GLY A 85 1.99 -11.18 8.80
N ASN A 86 3.30 -11.14 8.59
CA ASN A 86 3.88 -10.43 7.45
C ASN A 86 3.54 -11.10 6.12
N TYR A 87 3.46 -10.32 5.06
CA TYR A 87 3.31 -10.84 3.72
C TYR A 87 4.05 -9.98 2.70
N ILE A 88 4.30 -10.52 1.54
CA ILE A 88 4.86 -9.80 0.41
C ILE A 88 3.69 -9.32 -0.45
N GLY A 89 3.57 -8.01 -0.61
CA GLY A 89 2.62 -7.40 -1.54
C GLY A 89 3.12 -7.50 -2.98
N MET A 90 2.21 -7.69 -3.91
CA MET A 90 2.50 -7.74 -5.35
C MET A 90 1.58 -6.77 -6.09
N MET A 91 2.16 -5.99 -7.00
CA MET A 91 1.45 -5.14 -7.93
C MET A 91 1.88 -5.53 -9.35
N PRO A 92 1.02 -6.19 -10.12
CA PRO A 92 1.32 -6.51 -11.51
C PRO A 92 1.58 -5.25 -12.35
N GLY A 93 2.56 -5.33 -13.22
CA GLY A 93 2.92 -4.27 -14.14
C GLY A 93 3.02 -4.78 -15.57
N LYS A 94 3.43 -3.89 -16.47
CA LYS A 94 3.66 -4.18 -17.89
C LYS A 94 5.13 -4.54 -18.12
N GLY A 95 5.48 -4.71 -19.39
CA GLY A 95 6.85 -4.95 -19.83
C GLY A 95 7.13 -6.39 -20.20
N GLU A 96 8.40 -6.71 -20.35
CA GLU A 96 8.85 -8.04 -20.74
C GLU A 96 8.75 -9.03 -19.55
N PRO A 97 8.59 -10.32 -19.82
CA PRO A 97 8.66 -11.34 -18.78
C PRO A 97 9.97 -11.23 -17.98
N GLN A 98 9.87 -11.37 -16.66
CA GLN A 98 11.00 -11.25 -15.76
C GLN A 98 10.81 -12.21 -14.59
N ASP A 99 11.92 -12.75 -14.07
CA ASP A 99 11.94 -13.69 -12.95
C ASP A 99 12.82 -13.25 -11.78
N HIS A 100 13.49 -12.10 -11.90
CA HIS A 100 14.29 -11.49 -10.84
C HIS A 100 13.84 -10.06 -10.63
N PHE A 101 13.56 -9.73 -9.36
CA PHE A 101 13.03 -8.41 -8.98
C PHE A 101 13.81 -7.84 -7.81
N VAL A 102 13.76 -6.53 -7.67
CA VAL A 102 14.25 -5.82 -6.48
C VAL A 102 13.03 -5.28 -5.74
N ALA A 103 12.87 -5.67 -4.47
CA ALA A 103 11.76 -5.21 -3.66
C ALA A 103 11.81 -3.70 -3.44
N LEU A 104 10.64 -3.08 -3.41
CA LEU A 104 10.48 -1.70 -2.97
C LEU A 104 10.64 -1.63 -1.44
N ASP A 105 11.16 -0.50 -0.95
CA ASP A 105 11.28 -0.27 0.50
C ASP A 105 9.93 -0.06 1.17
N THR A 106 8.96 0.45 0.42
CA THR A 106 7.60 0.73 0.89
C THR A 106 6.57 0.34 -0.16
N GLN A 107 5.32 0.20 0.28
CA GLN A 107 4.20 -0.04 -0.63
C GLN A 107 4.15 1.06 -1.70
N PRO A 108 3.98 0.70 -3.00
CA PRO A 108 3.87 1.67 -4.07
C PRO A 108 2.62 2.53 -3.90
N LYS A 109 2.75 3.80 -4.28
CA LYS A 109 1.62 4.73 -4.28
C LYS A 109 0.60 4.32 -5.33
N TYR A 110 -0.66 4.58 -5.05
CA TYR A 110 -1.74 4.36 -5.99
C TYR A 110 -1.50 5.15 -7.28
N ARG A 111 -1.73 4.54 -8.44
CA ARG A 111 -1.73 5.26 -9.70
C ARG A 111 -3.01 6.06 -9.84
N LEU A 112 -2.87 7.33 -10.24
CA LEU A 112 -3.98 8.19 -10.63
C LEU A 112 -4.58 7.67 -11.93
N ASN A 113 -5.85 7.30 -11.90
CA ASN A 113 -6.62 7.02 -13.11
C ASN A 113 -7.17 8.32 -13.69
N ASN A 114 -7.41 8.35 -14.97
CA ASN A 114 -7.99 9.52 -15.63
C ASN A 114 -9.38 9.84 -15.05
N GLY A 115 -9.56 11.08 -14.61
CA GLY A 115 -10.81 11.55 -14.00
C GLY A 115 -10.90 11.41 -12.49
N ASP A 116 -9.91 10.80 -11.84
CA ASP A 116 -9.81 10.82 -10.38
C ASP A 116 -9.53 12.24 -9.88
N LEU A 117 -10.07 12.55 -8.71
CA LEU A 117 -9.88 13.87 -8.08
C LEU A 117 -8.87 13.76 -6.94
N MET A 118 -7.83 14.59 -6.99
CA MET A 118 -6.90 14.75 -5.88
C MET A 118 -7.33 15.92 -5.00
N ILE A 119 -7.48 15.64 -3.70
CA ILE A 119 -7.83 16.63 -2.68
C ILE A 119 -6.67 16.76 -1.71
N HIS A 120 -6.34 17.98 -1.33
CA HIS A 120 -5.35 18.29 -0.31
C HIS A 120 -6.04 18.74 0.97
N LEU A 121 -5.92 17.95 2.03
CA LEU A 121 -6.47 18.24 3.34
C LEU A 121 -5.37 18.75 4.28
N GLN A 122 -5.72 19.74 5.10
CA GLN A 122 -4.84 20.22 6.16
C GLN A 122 -5.30 19.65 7.50
N ALA A 123 -4.37 19.11 8.27
CA ALA A 123 -4.64 18.58 9.60
C ALA A 123 -3.52 18.94 10.58
N PRO A 124 -3.82 19.00 11.89
CA PRO A 124 -2.78 19.22 12.92
C PRO A 124 -1.75 18.09 12.96
N ASP A 125 -2.20 16.86 12.75
CA ASP A 125 -1.38 15.66 12.73
C ASP A 125 -2.01 14.60 11.79
N LEU A 126 -1.29 13.51 11.58
CA LEU A 126 -1.75 12.43 10.70
C LEU A 126 -2.77 11.50 11.40
N GLY A 127 -2.77 11.47 12.73
CA GLY A 127 -3.58 10.51 13.47
C GLY A 127 -3.24 9.07 13.10
N SER A 128 -4.26 8.26 12.90
CA SER A 128 -4.12 6.83 12.52
C SER A 128 -4.05 6.60 11.00
N LEU A 129 -3.99 7.66 10.18
CA LEU A 129 -4.00 7.54 8.74
C LEU A 129 -2.65 7.09 8.19
N ASN A 130 -2.69 6.28 7.14
CA ASN A 130 -1.54 5.85 6.35
C ASN A 130 -1.85 5.99 4.86
N SER A 131 -0.83 5.92 4.03
CA SER A 131 -1.04 5.77 2.58
C SER A 131 -1.88 4.52 2.33
N GLY A 132 -2.95 4.66 1.53
CA GLY A 132 -3.90 3.59 1.27
C GLY A 132 -5.07 3.51 2.24
N SER A 133 -5.11 4.28 3.33
CA SER A 133 -6.28 4.37 4.21
C SER A 133 -7.52 4.75 3.41
N LEU A 134 -8.64 4.05 3.64
CA LEU A 134 -9.88 4.28 2.89
C LEU A 134 -10.57 5.57 3.35
N VAL A 135 -11.18 6.25 2.39
CA VAL A 135 -12.06 7.39 2.60
C VAL A 135 -13.49 6.97 2.29
N TYR A 136 -14.40 7.23 3.21
CA TYR A 136 -15.78 6.78 3.12
C TYR A 136 -16.75 7.93 2.97
N PHE A 137 -17.80 7.70 2.18
CA PHE A 137 -19.01 8.50 2.16
C PHE A 137 -20.21 7.60 2.47
N ARG A 138 -20.90 7.87 3.56
CA ARG A 138 -22.04 7.05 4.03
C ARG A 138 -21.72 5.54 4.05
N LYS A 139 -20.53 5.21 4.60
CA LYS A 139 -20.00 3.83 4.70
C LYS A 139 -19.61 3.18 3.37
N ILE A 140 -19.61 3.92 2.26
CA ILE A 140 -19.15 3.44 0.97
C ILE A 140 -17.72 3.95 0.74
N PRO A 141 -16.76 3.09 0.42
CA PRO A 141 -15.41 3.55 0.09
C PRO A 141 -15.45 4.34 -1.23
N VAL A 142 -15.04 5.60 -1.17
CA VAL A 142 -15.06 6.50 -2.33
C VAL A 142 -13.66 6.94 -2.76
N GLY A 143 -12.66 6.66 -1.94
CA GLY A 143 -11.29 7.06 -2.23
C GLY A 143 -10.30 6.52 -1.21
N ARG A 144 -9.07 7.03 -1.29
CA ARG A 144 -7.95 6.61 -0.44
C ARG A 144 -7.04 7.76 -0.11
N VAL A 145 -6.34 7.66 1.01
CA VAL A 145 -5.17 8.50 1.28
C VAL A 145 -4.06 8.10 0.29
N TYR A 146 -3.62 9.05 -0.50
CA TYR A 146 -2.59 8.88 -1.51
C TYR A 146 -1.19 9.09 -0.94
N ASP A 147 -1.01 10.23 -0.24
CA ASP A 147 0.25 10.64 0.34
C ASP A 147 0.01 11.62 1.48
N TYR A 148 1.05 11.89 2.24
CA TYR A 148 1.03 12.92 3.29
C TYR A 148 2.43 13.50 3.47
N ALA A 149 2.51 14.74 3.95
CA ALA A 149 3.76 15.40 4.24
C ALA A 149 3.59 16.41 5.39
N ILE A 150 4.66 16.62 6.13
CA ILE A 150 4.72 17.70 7.10
C ILE A 150 4.76 19.03 6.32
N ASN A 151 3.96 20.00 6.76
CA ASN A 151 3.94 21.31 6.13
C ASN A 151 5.32 22.01 6.22
N PRO A 152 5.69 22.86 5.25
CA PRO A 152 6.98 23.54 5.26
C PRO A 152 7.24 24.38 6.51
N ASN A 153 6.18 24.94 7.11
CA ASN A 153 6.25 25.69 8.37
C ASN A 153 6.36 24.79 9.61
N LYS A 154 6.43 23.47 9.42
CA LYS A 154 6.45 22.44 10.48
C LYS A 154 5.23 22.46 11.40
N GLN A 155 4.15 23.09 10.98
CA GLN A 155 2.88 23.14 11.71
C GLN A 155 1.82 22.37 10.93
N GLY A 156 1.48 21.20 11.46
CA GLY A 156 0.50 20.34 10.85
C GLY A 156 1.03 19.56 9.64
N VAL A 157 0.14 18.86 9.01
CA VAL A 157 0.38 17.98 7.87
C VAL A 157 -0.59 18.27 6.74
N THR A 158 -0.13 18.03 5.51
CA THR A 158 -0.98 17.97 4.32
C THR A 158 -1.22 16.51 3.98
N ILE A 159 -2.48 16.14 3.82
CA ILE A 159 -2.90 14.79 3.46
C ILE A 159 -3.52 14.85 2.07
N ASP A 160 -2.92 14.14 1.14
CA ASP A 160 -3.43 14.02 -0.23
C ASP A 160 -4.38 12.84 -0.30
N VAL A 161 -5.61 13.11 -0.70
CA VAL A 161 -6.69 12.13 -0.81
C VAL A 161 -7.11 11.99 -2.25
N LEU A 162 -7.14 10.77 -2.73
CA LEU A 162 -7.63 10.42 -4.05
C LEU A 162 -9.08 10.00 -3.95
N ILE A 163 -9.95 10.69 -4.68
CA ILE A 163 -11.37 10.31 -4.85
C ILE A 163 -11.53 9.66 -6.22
N GLU A 164 -12.11 8.47 -6.23
CA GLU A 164 -12.36 7.75 -7.48
C GLU A 164 -13.30 8.53 -8.41
N ARG A 165 -13.04 8.47 -9.69
CA ARG A 165 -13.77 9.18 -10.74
C ARG A 165 -15.30 9.16 -10.56
N ARG A 166 -15.86 7.98 -10.29
CA ARG A 166 -17.31 7.79 -10.15
C ARG A 166 -17.93 8.49 -8.96
N PHE A 167 -17.12 8.97 -8.00
CA PHE A 167 -17.57 9.62 -6.77
C PHE A 167 -17.18 11.09 -6.68
N THR A 168 -16.54 11.65 -7.70
CA THR A 168 -16.04 13.02 -7.67
C THR A 168 -17.13 14.07 -7.47
N ASN A 169 -18.35 13.78 -7.92
CA ASN A 169 -19.51 14.65 -7.73
C ASN A 169 -20.02 14.72 -6.29
N LEU A 170 -19.60 13.80 -5.42
CA LEU A 170 -19.94 13.81 -4.00
C LEU A 170 -19.10 14.81 -3.20
N VAL A 171 -17.94 15.21 -3.73
CA VAL A 171 -17.03 16.15 -3.09
C VAL A 171 -17.26 17.54 -3.66
N LYS A 172 -17.60 18.48 -2.79
CA LYS A 172 -17.92 19.87 -3.15
C LYS A 172 -17.04 20.82 -2.35
N LYS A 173 -16.91 22.05 -2.83
CA LYS A 173 -16.31 23.14 -2.08
C LYS A 173 -17.05 23.27 -0.74
N GLY A 174 -16.33 23.13 0.37
CA GLY A 174 -16.91 23.12 1.70
C GLY A 174 -17.27 21.74 2.26
N SER A 175 -17.03 20.66 1.51
CA SER A 175 -17.11 19.29 2.07
C SER A 175 -16.21 19.18 3.29
N ARG A 176 -16.69 18.53 4.33
CA ARG A 176 -15.94 18.28 5.57
C ARG A 176 -15.51 16.83 5.65
N PHE A 177 -14.33 16.63 6.17
CA PHE A 177 -13.76 15.32 6.38
C PHE A 177 -13.42 15.15 7.87
N TRP A 178 -13.62 13.97 8.40
CA TRP A 178 -13.24 13.64 9.79
C TRP A 178 -12.70 12.22 9.87
N ASN A 179 -11.90 11.98 10.89
CA ASN A 179 -11.34 10.66 11.14
C ASN A 179 -12.35 9.82 11.93
N VAL A 180 -12.73 8.68 11.39
CA VAL A 180 -13.74 7.78 11.99
C VAL A 180 -13.20 7.04 13.22
N SER A 181 -11.89 7.08 13.47
CA SER A 181 -11.26 6.38 14.61
C SER A 181 -11.42 7.07 15.97
N GLY A 182 -12.31 8.07 16.10
CA GLY A 182 -12.71 8.65 17.38
C GLY A 182 -11.85 9.78 17.92
N VAL A 183 -10.97 10.35 17.12
CA VAL A 183 -10.28 11.60 17.42
C VAL A 183 -10.78 12.66 16.46
N ASP A 184 -11.46 13.67 16.99
CA ASP A 184 -11.94 14.83 16.22
C ASP A 184 -10.75 15.60 15.63
N ALA A 185 -10.47 15.39 14.36
CA ALA A 185 -9.62 16.25 13.57
C ALA A 185 -10.49 16.97 12.55
N ASP A 186 -10.73 18.27 12.75
CA ASP A 186 -11.34 19.11 11.73
C ASP A 186 -10.38 19.26 10.55
N LEU A 187 -10.71 18.59 9.46
CA LEU A 187 -9.96 18.64 8.21
C LEU A 187 -10.58 19.68 7.29
N SER A 188 -9.82 20.71 6.92
CA SER A 188 -10.29 21.75 6.01
C SER A 188 -9.70 21.61 4.61
N LEU A 189 -10.54 21.76 3.59
CA LEU A 189 -10.13 21.81 2.19
C LEU A 189 -9.40 23.11 1.87
N ARG A 190 -8.13 23.02 1.46
CA ARG A 190 -7.43 24.11 0.79
C ARG A 190 -7.10 23.68 -0.63
N GLY A 191 -7.79 24.30 -1.58
CA GLY A 191 -7.43 24.23 -2.99
C GLY A 191 -7.79 22.91 -3.68
N ALA A 192 -9.04 22.77 -4.10
CA ALA A 192 -9.38 21.82 -5.16
C ALA A 192 -8.93 22.45 -6.49
N LYS A 193 -7.87 21.90 -7.10
CA LYS A 193 -7.61 22.15 -8.52
C LYS A 193 -8.51 21.21 -9.32
N VAL A 194 -9.47 21.79 -10.01
CA VAL A 194 -10.24 21.12 -11.06
C VAL A 194 -9.39 21.03 -12.32
#